data_79a0bcc85dac42ce5b112fb65bb64fe4
#
_entry.id   79a0bcc85dac42ce5b112fb65bb64fe4
#
_cell.length_a   1.000
_cell.length_b   1.000
_cell.length_c   1.000
_cell.angle_alpha   90.00
_cell.angle_beta   90.00
_cell.angle_gamma   90.00
#
_symmetry.space_group_name_H-M   'P 1'
#
loop_
_entity.id
_entity.type
_entity.pdbx_description
1 polymer ?
#
loop_
_entity_poly.entity_id
_entity_poly.type
_entity_poly.pdbx_seq_one_letter_code
_entity_poly.pdbx_strand_id
1 'polypeptide(L)'
;MQDKSNEKKKNPLKKTLVLYTMNEIEGIKSIFDRIPIHLFDQFFVMDNHSDDGTVEFLEENNVKVIQQKKPGRTNALIEAAEYAVGEIIVNLSSDGNEKPEDIPKILEKFDEGYEMVTASRFLPDSKVDVGDDKLRIRVFGNKLCTFLVNVCWGTNVTDTTNGLRGITKSCYKRTKLNTFGNTENFQLTIRCAKLKIKTTEIPTEELPRIGGVVKSDTKGVVINMIKAFLNELKIGKNF
;
A
#
# COMPACT_ATOMS: atom_id res chain seq x y z
N MET A 1 -11.16 43.26 22.99
CA MET A 1 -11.13 41.90 23.54
C MET A 1 -11.76 40.99 22.50
N GLN A 2 -10.97 40.39 21.61
CA GLN A 2 -11.46 39.44 20.61
C GLN A 2 -11.29 38.04 21.18
N ASP A 3 -12.39 37.34 21.20
CA ASP A 3 -12.56 35.98 21.68
C ASP A 3 -11.76 34.98 20.81
N LYS A 4 -10.65 34.49 21.34
CA LYS A 4 -9.83 33.42 20.77
C LYS A 4 -10.12 32.10 21.49
N SER A 5 -11.30 31.57 21.32
CA SER A 5 -11.59 30.25 21.90
C SER A 5 -12.71 29.55 21.17
N ASN A 6 -12.39 28.91 20.07
CA ASN A 6 -13.13 27.72 19.59
C ASN A 6 -12.38 26.98 18.48
N GLU A 7 -11.10 26.68 18.65
CA GLU A 7 -10.52 25.57 17.95
C GLU A 7 -11.08 24.29 18.57
N LYS A 8 -12.13 23.74 17.99
CA LYS A 8 -12.58 22.38 18.29
C LYS A 8 -11.38 21.45 18.09
N LYS A 9 -10.77 20.96 19.17
CA LYS A 9 -9.80 19.87 19.11
C LYS A 9 -10.46 18.73 18.35
N LYS A 10 -10.06 18.54 17.10
CA LYS A 10 -10.49 17.41 16.29
C LYS A 10 -10.00 16.16 17.03
N ASN A 11 -10.89 15.25 17.39
CA ASN A 11 -10.46 13.95 17.91
C ASN A 11 -9.48 13.32 16.92
N PRO A 12 -8.39 12.72 17.41
CA PRO A 12 -7.43 12.06 16.52
C PRO A 12 -8.15 10.97 15.70
N LEU A 13 -7.83 10.89 14.40
CA LEU A 13 -8.39 9.89 13.52
C LEU A 13 -7.95 8.49 13.97
N LYS A 14 -8.88 7.55 14.06
CA LYS A 14 -8.56 6.15 14.32
C LYS A 14 -7.74 5.56 13.18
N LYS A 15 -6.81 4.69 13.51
CA LYS A 15 -5.83 4.12 12.61
C LYS A 15 -5.93 2.59 12.61
N THR A 16 -5.92 2.01 11.43
CA THR A 16 -5.86 0.55 11.24
C THR A 16 -4.60 0.18 10.47
N LEU A 17 -3.84 -0.78 10.98
CA LEU A 17 -2.77 -1.42 10.25
C LEU A 17 -3.28 -2.74 9.68
N VAL A 18 -2.99 -2.98 8.40
CA VAL A 18 -3.30 -4.25 7.72
C VAL A 18 -2.03 -4.84 7.16
N LEU A 19 -1.71 -6.05 7.58
CA LEU A 19 -0.65 -6.86 7.00
C LEU A 19 -1.28 -7.86 6.02
N TYR A 20 -0.74 -7.96 4.81
CA TYR A 20 -1.22 -8.89 3.79
C TYR A 20 -0.24 -10.05 3.64
N THR A 21 -0.75 -11.28 3.71
CA THR A 21 0.10 -12.47 3.67
C THR A 21 -0.47 -13.59 2.82
N MET A 22 0.43 -14.45 2.34
CA MET A 22 0.15 -15.73 1.71
C MET A 22 1.45 -16.55 1.66
N ASN A 23 1.63 -17.48 2.61
CA ASN A 23 2.82 -18.31 2.74
C ASN A 23 4.11 -17.48 2.85
N GLU A 24 4.21 -16.67 3.91
CA GLU A 24 5.32 -15.75 4.15
C GLU A 24 5.83 -15.85 5.59
N ILE A 25 5.88 -17.07 6.17
CA ILE A 25 6.27 -17.27 7.57
C ILE A 25 7.63 -16.67 7.92
N GLU A 26 8.64 -16.85 7.06
CA GLU A 26 9.98 -16.30 7.29
C GLU A 26 10.00 -14.76 7.16
N GLY A 27 9.27 -14.23 6.18
CA GLY A 27 9.12 -12.78 6.00
C GLY A 27 8.47 -12.13 7.22
N ILE A 28 7.35 -12.70 7.71
CA ILE A 28 6.65 -12.18 8.89
C ILE A 28 7.56 -12.23 10.12
N LYS A 29 8.21 -13.35 10.41
CA LYS A 29 9.14 -13.47 11.55
C LYS A 29 10.22 -12.40 11.53
N SER A 30 10.69 -12.03 10.35
CA SER A 30 11.76 -11.03 10.19
C SER A 30 11.34 -9.59 10.50
N ILE A 31 10.05 -9.27 10.35
CA ILE A 31 9.53 -7.90 10.53
C ILE A 31 8.65 -7.74 11.77
N PHE A 32 8.14 -8.82 12.35
CA PHE A 32 7.06 -8.79 13.35
C PHE A 32 7.36 -7.86 14.53
N ASP A 33 8.53 -8.01 15.15
CA ASP A 33 8.94 -7.19 16.31
C ASP A 33 9.22 -5.73 15.94
N ARG A 34 9.36 -5.42 14.65
CA ARG A 34 9.65 -4.08 14.13
C ARG A 34 8.38 -3.31 13.76
N ILE A 35 7.23 -3.99 13.73
CA ILE A 35 5.95 -3.36 13.40
C ILE A 35 5.49 -2.48 14.57
N PRO A 36 5.27 -1.16 14.38
CA PRO A 36 4.85 -0.27 15.44
C PRO A 36 3.35 -0.39 15.75
N ILE A 37 2.91 -1.57 16.20
CA ILE A 37 1.49 -1.92 16.44
C ILE A 37 0.84 -0.93 17.43
N HIS A 38 1.61 -0.43 18.39
CA HIS A 38 1.14 0.50 19.43
C HIS A 38 0.65 1.86 18.90
N LEU A 39 0.92 2.18 17.63
CA LEU A 39 0.45 3.41 16.97
C LEU A 39 -0.98 3.27 16.38
N PHE A 40 -1.58 2.08 16.48
CA PHE A 40 -2.83 1.76 15.81
C PHE A 40 -3.93 1.37 16.81
N ASP A 41 -5.17 1.77 16.50
CA ASP A 41 -6.37 1.37 17.23
C ASP A 41 -6.80 -0.05 16.85
N GLN A 42 -6.39 -0.51 15.68
CA GLN A 42 -6.66 -1.86 15.17
C GLN A 42 -5.47 -2.38 14.35
N PHE A 43 -5.08 -3.62 14.61
CA PHE A 43 -4.15 -4.39 13.79
C PHE A 43 -4.78 -5.73 13.45
N PHE A 44 -4.70 -6.13 12.19
CA PHE A 44 -5.08 -7.46 11.74
C PHE A 44 -4.30 -7.85 10.49
N VAL A 45 -4.31 -9.15 10.21
CA VAL A 45 -3.70 -9.73 9.02
C VAL A 45 -4.79 -10.22 8.08
N MET A 46 -4.69 -9.85 6.80
CA MET A 46 -5.50 -10.39 5.73
C MET A 46 -4.72 -11.54 5.07
N ASP A 47 -5.14 -12.76 5.33
CA ASP A 47 -4.48 -13.98 4.86
C ASP A 47 -5.17 -14.57 3.64
N ASN A 48 -4.39 -14.98 2.65
CA ASN A 48 -4.89 -15.68 1.47
C ASN A 48 -4.61 -17.19 1.56
N HIS A 49 -5.17 -17.83 2.60
CA HIS A 49 -5.12 -19.26 2.85
C HIS A 49 -3.70 -19.83 2.91
N SER A 50 -2.88 -19.29 3.80
CA SER A 50 -1.53 -19.81 4.09
C SER A 50 -1.57 -21.20 4.71
N ASP A 51 -0.62 -22.05 4.32
CA ASP A 51 -0.45 -23.43 4.78
C ASP A 51 1.00 -23.77 5.22
N ASP A 52 1.84 -22.72 5.44
CA ASP A 52 3.26 -22.83 5.79
C ASP A 52 3.57 -22.55 7.27
N GLY A 53 2.55 -22.43 8.13
CA GLY A 53 2.70 -22.06 9.54
C GLY A 53 2.55 -20.56 9.80
N THR A 54 2.27 -19.75 8.76
CA THR A 54 2.07 -18.28 8.89
C THR A 54 0.92 -17.94 9.82
N VAL A 55 -0.23 -18.65 9.68
CA VAL A 55 -1.45 -18.37 10.47
C VAL A 55 -1.22 -18.76 11.92
N GLU A 56 -0.66 -19.92 12.17
CA GLU A 56 -0.35 -20.44 13.50
C GLU A 56 0.59 -19.48 14.26
N PHE A 57 1.66 -19.03 13.61
CA PHE A 57 2.58 -18.07 14.20
C PHE A 57 1.87 -16.76 14.60
N LEU A 58 0.99 -16.24 13.76
CA LEU A 58 0.24 -15.01 14.05
C LEU A 58 -0.75 -15.18 15.19
N GLU A 59 -1.46 -16.31 15.25
CA GLU A 59 -2.42 -16.62 16.31
C GLU A 59 -1.72 -16.83 17.66
N GLU A 60 -0.56 -17.50 17.69
CA GLU A 60 0.30 -17.65 18.88
C GLU A 60 0.77 -16.27 19.42
N ASN A 61 0.93 -15.28 18.55
CA ASN A 61 1.26 -13.89 18.92
C ASN A 61 0.03 -13.02 19.16
N ASN A 62 -1.17 -13.61 19.33
CA ASN A 62 -2.44 -12.93 19.58
C ASN A 62 -2.84 -11.93 18.48
N VAL A 63 -2.45 -12.16 17.23
CA VAL A 63 -2.82 -11.34 16.09
C VAL A 63 -4.11 -11.85 15.46
N LYS A 64 -5.06 -10.96 15.21
CA LYS A 64 -6.28 -11.31 14.49
C LYS A 64 -5.99 -11.59 13.03
N VAL A 65 -6.24 -12.83 12.59
CA VAL A 65 -6.17 -13.24 11.18
C VAL A 65 -7.57 -13.26 10.57
N ILE A 66 -7.71 -12.68 9.39
CA ILE A 66 -8.93 -12.67 8.57
C ILE A 66 -8.62 -13.43 7.28
N GLN A 67 -9.35 -14.51 7.05
CA GLN A 67 -9.23 -15.26 5.79
C GLN A 67 -9.91 -14.50 4.66
N GLN A 68 -9.17 -14.28 3.58
CA GLN A 68 -9.68 -13.63 2.37
C GLN A 68 -10.79 -14.46 1.73
N LYS A 69 -11.90 -13.82 1.37
CA LYS A 69 -13.05 -14.50 0.76
C LYS A 69 -12.90 -14.70 -0.75
N LYS A 70 -12.32 -13.71 -1.42
CA LYS A 70 -12.13 -13.71 -2.88
C LYS A 70 -10.65 -13.64 -3.21
N PRO A 71 -10.13 -14.47 -4.12
CA PRO A 71 -8.72 -14.46 -4.46
C PRO A 71 -8.29 -13.14 -5.12
N GLY A 72 -7.01 -12.82 -4.97
CA GLY A 72 -6.38 -11.67 -5.61
C GLY A 72 -6.22 -10.46 -4.68
N ARG A 73 -5.10 -9.76 -4.86
CA ARG A 73 -4.68 -8.67 -3.97
C ARG A 73 -5.66 -7.48 -3.94
N THR A 74 -6.30 -7.17 -5.06
CA THR A 74 -7.35 -6.13 -5.12
C THR A 74 -8.53 -6.46 -4.19
N ASN A 75 -8.97 -7.72 -4.19
CA ASN A 75 -10.05 -8.17 -3.30
C ASN A 75 -9.60 -8.11 -1.83
N ALA A 76 -8.37 -8.54 -1.53
CA ALA A 76 -7.80 -8.43 -0.17
C ALA A 76 -7.84 -6.99 0.34
N LEU A 77 -7.45 -6.03 -0.49
CA LEU A 77 -7.48 -4.61 -0.14
C LEU A 77 -8.91 -4.10 0.11
N ILE A 78 -9.88 -4.50 -0.73
CA ILE A 78 -11.29 -4.12 -0.58
C ILE A 78 -11.86 -4.71 0.71
N GLU A 79 -11.68 -6.01 0.94
CA GLU A 79 -12.16 -6.71 2.13
C GLU A 79 -11.52 -6.14 3.41
N ALA A 80 -10.22 -5.82 3.37
CA ALA A 80 -9.54 -5.19 4.47
C ALA A 80 -10.09 -3.79 4.78
N ALA A 81 -10.35 -2.98 3.75
CA ALA A 81 -10.92 -1.65 3.93
C ALA A 81 -12.36 -1.67 4.47
N GLU A 82 -13.14 -2.71 4.15
CA GLU A 82 -14.47 -2.93 4.72
C GLU A 82 -14.38 -3.31 6.21
N TYR A 83 -13.42 -4.16 6.57
CA TYR A 83 -13.24 -4.64 7.95
C TYR A 83 -12.57 -3.59 8.86
N ALA A 84 -11.71 -2.73 8.31
CA ALA A 84 -11.00 -1.70 9.06
C ALA A 84 -11.96 -0.74 9.78
N VAL A 85 -11.71 -0.47 11.06
CA VAL A 85 -12.48 0.51 11.86
C VAL A 85 -11.88 1.92 11.78
N GLY A 86 -10.60 2.05 11.42
CA GLY A 86 -9.90 3.32 11.33
C GLY A 86 -10.31 4.15 10.12
N GLU A 87 -10.22 5.47 10.26
CA GLU A 87 -10.31 6.43 9.16
C GLU A 87 -9.05 6.43 8.30
N ILE A 88 -7.90 6.07 8.88
CA ILE A 88 -6.62 5.86 8.21
C ILE A 88 -6.33 4.38 8.19
N ILE A 89 -5.99 3.84 7.02
CA ILE A 89 -5.58 2.46 6.82
C ILE A 89 -4.15 2.48 6.31
N VAL A 90 -3.24 1.78 7.00
CA VAL A 90 -1.87 1.56 6.53
C VAL A 90 -1.74 0.12 6.07
N ASN A 91 -1.26 -0.06 4.86
CA ASN A 91 -1.02 -1.36 4.25
C ASN A 91 0.46 -1.72 4.37
N LEU A 92 0.77 -2.94 4.78
CA LEU A 92 2.12 -3.49 4.90
C LEU A 92 2.14 -4.89 4.27
N SER A 93 3.21 -5.22 3.56
CA SER A 93 3.46 -6.56 3.02
C SER A 93 4.20 -7.42 4.04
N SER A 94 4.00 -8.73 3.98
CA SER A 94 4.62 -9.68 4.92
C SER A 94 5.93 -10.29 4.42
N ASP A 95 6.39 -9.96 3.21
CA ASP A 95 7.54 -10.60 2.57
C ASP A 95 8.91 -10.05 3.01
N GLY A 96 8.93 -9.13 3.98
CA GLY A 96 10.13 -8.57 4.57
C GLY A 96 10.82 -7.48 3.75
N ASN A 97 10.33 -7.15 2.54
CA ASN A 97 10.98 -6.16 1.70
C ASN A 97 10.58 -4.71 2.01
N GLU A 98 9.49 -4.49 2.71
CA GLU A 98 9.03 -3.18 3.15
C GLU A 98 9.57 -2.86 4.56
N LYS A 99 9.78 -1.59 4.84
CA LYS A 99 10.38 -1.10 6.08
C LYS A 99 9.31 -0.60 7.06
N PRO A 100 8.95 -1.38 8.10
CA PRO A 100 7.91 -0.98 9.05
C PRO A 100 8.23 0.32 9.81
N GLU A 101 9.52 0.67 9.95
CA GLU A 101 9.99 1.89 10.60
C GLU A 101 9.61 3.17 9.85
N ASP A 102 9.16 3.09 8.61
CA ASP A 102 8.66 4.25 7.87
C ASP A 102 7.18 4.55 8.15
N ILE A 103 6.46 3.64 8.84
CA ILE A 103 5.05 3.82 9.20
C ILE A 103 4.79 5.11 10.00
N PRO A 104 5.57 5.49 11.02
CA PRO A 104 5.38 6.76 11.73
C PRO A 104 5.40 7.97 10.80
N LYS A 105 6.35 8.02 9.84
CA LYS A 105 6.44 9.11 8.86
C LYS A 105 5.22 9.16 7.92
N ILE A 106 4.67 7.99 7.57
CA ILE A 106 3.40 7.91 6.82
C ILE A 106 2.27 8.53 7.64
N LEU A 107 2.16 8.19 8.92
CA LEU A 107 1.09 8.68 9.79
C LEU A 107 1.16 10.20 9.99
N GLU A 108 2.35 10.78 10.16
CA GLU A 108 2.56 12.22 10.29
C GLU A 108 1.97 13.02 9.11
N LYS A 109 2.02 12.48 7.90
CA LYS A 109 1.50 13.15 6.71
C LYS A 109 -0.03 13.31 6.70
N PHE A 110 -0.76 12.48 7.43
CA PHE A 110 -2.20 12.65 7.57
C PHE A 110 -2.56 13.86 8.43
N ASP A 111 -1.72 14.24 9.38
CA ASP A 111 -1.88 15.45 10.17
C ASP A 111 -1.71 16.73 9.32
N GLU A 112 -0.94 16.64 8.21
CA GLU A 112 -0.80 17.67 7.19
C GLU A 112 -1.98 17.71 6.18
N GLY A 113 -2.97 16.82 6.38
CA GLY A 113 -4.19 16.74 5.57
C GLY A 113 -4.05 16.00 4.24
N TYR A 114 -3.03 15.16 4.08
CA TYR A 114 -2.95 14.24 2.95
C TYR A 114 -3.96 13.10 3.12
N GLU A 115 -4.47 12.59 2.01
CA GLU A 115 -5.44 11.49 1.99
C GLU A 115 -4.82 10.16 1.54
N MET A 116 -3.67 10.21 0.85
CA MET A 116 -2.85 9.04 0.54
C MET A 116 -1.37 9.40 0.66
N VAL A 117 -0.62 8.51 1.28
CA VAL A 117 0.84 8.63 1.46
C VAL A 117 1.48 7.33 0.98
N THR A 118 2.44 7.42 0.07
CA THR A 118 3.18 6.27 -0.46
C THR A 118 4.63 6.31 0.03
N ALA A 119 5.15 5.21 0.52
CA ALA A 119 6.59 5.06 0.71
C ALA A 119 7.23 4.83 -0.66
N SER A 120 7.92 5.84 -1.20
CA SER A 120 8.53 5.77 -2.53
C SER A 120 9.96 5.27 -2.47
N ARG A 121 10.28 4.36 -3.37
CA ARG A 121 11.64 3.83 -3.59
C ARG A 121 12.50 4.72 -4.50
N PHE A 122 11.92 5.79 -5.04
CA PHE A 122 12.56 6.59 -6.10
C PHE A 122 12.70 8.08 -5.77
N LEU A 123 12.44 8.48 -4.54
CA LEU A 123 12.80 9.80 -4.03
C LEU A 123 14.32 9.90 -3.80
N PRO A 124 14.91 11.12 -3.74
CA PRO A 124 16.35 11.30 -3.61
C PRO A 124 17.00 10.53 -2.46
N ASP A 125 16.33 10.42 -1.30
CA ASP A 125 16.84 9.73 -0.11
C ASP A 125 16.39 8.26 -0.04
N SER A 126 15.81 7.73 -1.11
CA SER A 126 15.38 6.33 -1.19
C SER A 126 16.49 5.42 -1.67
N LYS A 127 16.38 4.13 -1.29
CA LYS A 127 17.27 3.09 -1.78
C LYS A 127 16.46 1.93 -2.36
N VAL A 128 16.83 1.50 -3.55
CA VAL A 128 16.27 0.35 -4.24
C VAL A 128 17.36 -0.70 -4.37
N ASP A 129 17.07 -1.92 -3.97
CA ASP A 129 17.94 -3.04 -4.33
C ASP A 129 17.80 -3.32 -5.83
N VAL A 130 18.89 -3.16 -6.56
CA VAL A 130 18.98 -3.39 -8.02
C VAL A 130 19.88 -4.59 -8.35
N GLY A 131 19.96 -5.55 -7.43
CA GLY A 131 20.95 -6.63 -7.45
C GLY A 131 20.91 -7.55 -8.66
N ASP A 132 19.76 -7.74 -9.33
CA ASP A 132 19.65 -8.61 -10.50
C ASP A 132 19.01 -7.94 -11.74
N ASP A 133 19.21 -8.54 -12.92
CA ASP A 133 18.68 -8.02 -14.19
C ASP A 133 17.16 -8.00 -14.24
N LYS A 134 16.47 -8.94 -13.58
CA LYS A 134 15.00 -8.98 -13.51
C LYS A 134 14.48 -7.80 -12.70
N LEU A 135 15.16 -7.46 -11.60
CA LEU A 135 14.82 -6.31 -10.76
C LEU A 135 15.04 -5.00 -11.50
N ARG A 136 16.12 -4.86 -12.28
CA ARG A 136 16.37 -3.70 -13.15
C ARG A 136 15.26 -3.48 -14.17
N ILE A 137 14.76 -4.56 -14.80
CA ILE A 137 13.62 -4.49 -15.74
C ILE A 137 12.36 -4.02 -15.04
N ARG A 138 12.09 -4.52 -13.82
CA ARG A 138 10.92 -4.08 -13.01
C ARG A 138 11.02 -2.61 -12.61
N VAL A 139 12.20 -2.16 -12.19
CA VAL A 139 12.48 -0.75 -11.85
C VAL A 139 12.27 0.14 -13.08
N PHE A 140 12.81 -0.24 -14.24
CA PHE A 140 12.61 0.50 -15.48
C PHE A 140 11.12 0.56 -15.87
N GLY A 141 10.43 -0.57 -15.83
CA GLY A 141 8.98 -0.65 -16.11
C GLY A 141 8.16 0.25 -15.18
N ASN A 142 8.46 0.24 -13.88
CA ASN A 142 7.80 1.12 -12.92
C ASN A 142 8.04 2.61 -13.25
N LYS A 143 9.29 3.00 -13.50
CA LYS A 143 9.62 4.40 -13.86
C LYS A 143 8.92 4.84 -15.15
N LEU A 144 8.85 3.98 -16.15
CA LEU A 144 8.11 4.27 -17.40
C LEU A 144 6.61 4.44 -17.15
N CYS A 145 6.00 3.51 -16.41
CA CYS A 145 4.58 3.62 -16.05
C CYS A 145 4.30 4.88 -15.20
N THR A 146 5.17 5.19 -14.26
CA THR A 146 5.07 6.41 -13.44
C THR A 146 5.17 7.67 -14.28
N PHE A 147 6.11 7.73 -15.22
CA PHE A 147 6.22 8.84 -16.18
C PHE A 147 4.93 9.02 -16.99
N LEU A 148 4.36 7.93 -17.52
CA LEU A 148 3.12 7.98 -18.27
C LEU A 148 1.94 8.48 -17.41
N VAL A 149 1.86 8.04 -16.15
CA VAL A 149 0.86 8.52 -15.18
C VAL A 149 0.99 10.02 -14.96
N ASN A 150 2.21 10.51 -14.74
CA ASN A 150 2.47 11.93 -14.52
C ASN A 150 2.08 12.79 -15.72
N VAL A 151 2.44 12.34 -16.93
CA VAL A 151 2.09 13.05 -18.18
C VAL A 151 0.58 13.06 -18.43
N CYS A 152 -0.09 11.91 -18.26
CA CYS A 152 -1.51 11.79 -18.61
C CYS A 152 -2.45 12.47 -17.61
N TRP A 153 -2.08 12.52 -16.32
CA TRP A 153 -2.97 13.06 -15.27
C TRP A 153 -2.39 14.26 -14.50
N GLY A 154 -1.21 14.76 -14.92
CA GLY A 154 -0.63 15.98 -14.36
C GLY A 154 -0.21 15.82 -12.89
N THR A 155 0.46 14.74 -12.55
CA THR A 155 0.98 14.46 -11.20
C THR A 155 2.51 14.48 -11.16
N ASN A 156 3.09 14.42 -9.96
CA ASN A 156 4.53 14.37 -9.75
C ASN A 156 4.90 13.19 -8.83
N VAL A 157 4.18 12.08 -8.94
CA VAL A 157 4.50 10.87 -8.17
C VAL A 157 5.77 10.21 -8.69
N THR A 158 6.50 9.54 -7.80
CA THR A 158 7.76 8.86 -8.15
C THR A 158 7.63 7.34 -8.11
N ASP A 159 6.67 6.80 -7.33
CA ASP A 159 6.41 5.34 -7.24
C ASP A 159 4.92 5.02 -7.28
N THR A 160 4.48 4.40 -8.37
CA THR A 160 3.07 4.04 -8.56
C THR A 160 2.72 2.65 -8.05
N THR A 161 3.68 1.82 -7.67
CA THR A 161 3.46 0.39 -7.39
C THR A 161 3.79 -0.07 -5.99
N ASN A 162 4.52 0.70 -5.18
CA ASN A 162 4.88 0.26 -3.84
C ASN A 162 3.65 -0.03 -2.97
N GLY A 163 3.73 -1.11 -2.17
CA GLY A 163 2.66 -1.60 -1.30
C GLY A 163 2.54 -0.85 0.02
N LEU A 164 3.67 -0.41 0.60
CA LEU A 164 3.67 0.34 1.85
C LEU A 164 3.05 1.72 1.66
N ARG A 165 1.79 1.84 2.07
CA ARG A 165 0.96 3.05 1.89
C ARG A 165 0.03 3.27 3.07
N GLY A 166 -0.16 4.55 3.39
CA GLY A 166 -1.31 4.98 4.17
C GLY A 166 -2.38 5.59 3.27
N ILE A 167 -3.66 5.34 3.56
CA ILE A 167 -4.79 5.87 2.81
C ILE A 167 -5.97 6.13 3.73
N THR A 168 -6.70 7.24 3.51
CA THR A 168 -7.95 7.44 4.23
C THR A 168 -9.05 6.52 3.67
N LYS A 169 -9.91 6.03 4.56
CA LYS A 169 -11.05 5.19 4.17
C LYS A 169 -11.98 5.90 3.19
N SER A 170 -12.10 7.23 3.30
CA SER A 170 -12.83 8.07 2.34
C SER A 170 -12.21 8.03 0.95
N CYS A 171 -10.89 8.22 0.86
CA CYS A 171 -10.15 8.14 -0.40
C CYS A 171 -10.33 6.75 -1.03
N TYR A 172 -10.20 5.69 -0.24
CA TYR A 172 -10.39 4.31 -0.69
C TYR A 172 -11.77 4.10 -1.35
N LYS A 173 -12.84 4.56 -0.69
CA LYS A 173 -14.21 4.47 -1.22
C LYS A 173 -14.40 5.23 -2.52
N ARG A 174 -13.80 6.43 -2.64
CA ARG A 174 -13.90 7.25 -3.86
C ARG A 174 -13.17 6.63 -5.06
N THR A 175 -12.08 5.92 -4.82
CA THR A 175 -11.28 5.31 -5.89
C THR A 175 -11.89 4.06 -6.50
N LYS A 176 -12.85 3.39 -5.81
CA LYS A 176 -13.62 2.25 -6.33
C LYS A 176 -12.76 1.21 -7.06
N LEU A 177 -11.73 0.69 -6.41
CA LEU A 177 -10.81 -0.27 -7.01
C LEU A 177 -11.53 -1.47 -7.63
N ASN A 178 -11.14 -1.84 -8.85
CA ASN A 178 -11.74 -2.95 -9.60
C ASN A 178 -10.77 -3.60 -10.60
N THR A 179 -9.47 -3.48 -10.35
CA THR A 179 -8.43 -4.05 -11.21
C THR A 179 -8.11 -5.50 -10.84
N PHE A 180 -7.18 -6.11 -11.55
CA PHE A 180 -6.72 -7.48 -11.36
C PHE A 180 -5.21 -7.60 -11.61
N GLY A 181 -4.61 -8.73 -11.23
CA GLY A 181 -3.25 -9.06 -11.59
C GLY A 181 -2.17 -8.19 -10.95
N ASN A 182 -2.29 -7.88 -9.68
CA ASN A 182 -1.33 -7.10 -8.88
C ASN A 182 -1.10 -5.67 -9.41
N THR A 183 -2.15 -5.04 -9.91
CA THR A 183 -2.11 -3.65 -10.40
C THR A 183 -2.94 -2.68 -9.55
N GLU A 184 -3.33 -3.10 -8.36
CA GLU A 184 -4.19 -2.34 -7.44
C GLU A 184 -3.55 -1.02 -7.01
N ASN A 185 -2.27 -1.03 -6.62
CA ASN A 185 -1.56 0.18 -6.22
C ASN A 185 -1.37 1.15 -7.39
N PHE A 186 -1.14 0.61 -8.58
CA PHE A 186 -1.04 1.38 -9.81
C PHE A 186 -2.38 2.05 -10.16
N GLN A 187 -3.50 1.28 -10.14
CA GLN A 187 -4.83 1.83 -10.36
C GLN A 187 -5.21 2.86 -9.30
N LEU A 188 -4.90 2.58 -8.03
CA LEU A 188 -5.16 3.50 -6.92
C LEU A 188 -4.49 4.84 -7.15
N THR A 189 -3.20 4.85 -7.54
CA THR A 189 -2.44 6.06 -7.82
C THR A 189 -3.08 6.85 -8.98
N ILE A 190 -3.43 6.18 -10.09
CA ILE A 190 -4.10 6.83 -11.24
C ILE A 190 -5.43 7.46 -10.81
N ARG A 191 -6.26 6.74 -10.05
CA ARG A 191 -7.58 7.25 -9.64
C ARG A 191 -7.48 8.38 -8.63
N CYS A 192 -6.49 8.35 -7.74
CA CYS A 192 -6.18 9.50 -6.89
C CYS A 192 -5.81 10.73 -7.73
N ALA A 193 -4.99 10.56 -8.77
CA ALA A 193 -4.65 11.64 -9.69
C ALA A 193 -5.87 12.22 -10.43
N LYS A 194 -6.72 11.35 -10.98
CA LYS A 194 -7.97 11.74 -11.67
C LYS A 194 -8.93 12.51 -10.77
N LEU A 195 -9.03 12.12 -9.51
CA LEU A 195 -9.90 12.73 -8.51
C LEU A 195 -9.26 13.94 -7.83
N LYS A 196 -8.02 14.29 -8.17
CA LYS A 196 -7.22 15.36 -7.54
C LYS A 196 -7.16 15.21 -6.01
N ILE A 197 -7.00 13.97 -5.56
CA ILE A 197 -6.83 13.65 -4.15
C ILE A 197 -5.47 14.18 -3.69
N LYS A 198 -5.42 14.78 -2.51
CA LYS A 198 -4.17 15.29 -1.93
C LYS A 198 -3.28 14.11 -1.53
N THR A 199 -2.25 13.84 -2.32
CA THR A 199 -1.31 12.73 -2.09
C THR A 199 0.11 13.25 -1.88
N THR A 200 0.92 12.46 -1.17
CA THR A 200 2.37 12.72 -1.02
C THR A 200 3.14 11.42 -0.95
N GLU A 201 4.44 11.54 -0.98
CA GLU A 201 5.38 10.42 -0.85
C GLU A 201 6.40 10.70 0.25
N ILE A 202 6.87 9.64 0.88
CA ILE A 202 8.02 9.65 1.79
C ILE A 202 9.11 8.74 1.21
N PRO A 203 10.39 9.01 1.44
CA PRO A 203 11.45 8.11 1.01
C PRO A 203 11.42 6.81 1.83
N THR A 204 11.73 5.70 1.18
CA THR A 204 11.89 4.39 1.81
C THR A 204 13.07 3.63 1.21
N GLU A 205 13.49 2.59 1.91
CA GLU A 205 14.47 1.61 1.45
C GLU A 205 13.76 0.28 1.16
N GLU A 206 13.93 -0.26 -0.05
CA GLU A 206 13.49 -1.61 -0.38
C GLU A 206 14.53 -2.60 0.13
N LEU A 207 14.13 -3.46 1.04
CA LEU A 207 14.97 -4.52 1.59
C LEU A 207 14.90 -5.77 0.71
N PRO A 208 15.90 -6.64 0.75
CA PRO A 208 15.80 -7.95 0.12
C PRO A 208 14.60 -8.72 0.68
N ARG A 209 13.85 -9.38 -0.20
CA ARG A 209 12.76 -10.27 0.21
C ARG A 209 13.31 -11.42 1.06
N ILE A 210 12.63 -11.71 2.15
CA ILE A 210 12.99 -12.80 3.07
C ILE A 210 11.98 -13.92 2.92
N GLY A 211 12.43 -15.05 2.38
CA GLY A 211 11.57 -16.22 2.19
C GLY A 211 10.50 -16.06 1.09
N GLY A 212 9.61 -17.05 1.03
CA GLY A 212 8.50 -17.10 0.09
C GLY A 212 8.90 -17.26 -1.38
N VAL A 213 7.92 -17.49 -2.24
CA VAL A 213 8.13 -17.61 -3.69
C VAL A 213 7.55 -16.39 -4.37
N VAL A 214 8.33 -15.76 -5.27
CA VAL A 214 7.79 -14.69 -6.13
C VAL A 214 6.71 -15.29 -7.03
N LYS A 215 5.45 -15.12 -6.64
CA LYS A 215 4.28 -15.71 -7.34
C LYS A 215 3.89 -14.96 -8.60
N SER A 216 4.46 -13.78 -8.86
CA SER A 216 4.12 -12.97 -10.03
C SER A 216 5.16 -13.11 -11.13
N ASP A 217 4.74 -13.62 -12.30
CA ASP A 217 5.54 -13.53 -13.53
C ASP A 217 5.70 -12.04 -13.93
N THR A 218 6.95 -11.59 -14.08
CA THR A 218 7.27 -10.20 -14.43
C THR A 218 6.61 -9.77 -15.75
N LYS A 219 6.56 -10.64 -16.75
CA LYS A 219 5.90 -10.35 -18.04
C LYS A 219 4.40 -10.19 -17.87
N GLY A 220 3.76 -11.07 -17.10
CA GLY A 220 2.33 -10.98 -16.79
C GLY A 220 1.97 -9.69 -16.05
N VAL A 221 2.78 -9.27 -15.08
CA VAL A 221 2.58 -8.01 -14.35
C VAL A 221 2.65 -6.80 -15.29
N VAL A 222 3.67 -6.73 -16.15
CA VAL A 222 3.82 -5.63 -17.13
C VAL A 222 2.61 -5.57 -18.07
N ILE A 223 2.18 -6.71 -18.61
CA ILE A 223 0.99 -6.78 -19.49
C ILE A 223 -0.26 -6.28 -18.75
N ASN A 224 -0.44 -6.69 -17.50
CA ASN A 224 -1.58 -6.26 -16.69
C ASN A 224 -1.52 -4.75 -16.37
N MET A 225 -0.33 -4.19 -16.12
CA MET A 225 -0.16 -2.75 -15.95
C MET A 225 -0.52 -1.97 -17.21
N ILE A 226 -0.10 -2.44 -18.39
CA ILE A 226 -0.48 -1.82 -19.68
C ILE A 226 -2.00 -1.88 -19.88
N LYS A 227 -2.63 -3.03 -19.63
CA LYS A 227 -4.09 -3.19 -19.72
C LYS A 227 -4.81 -2.26 -18.74
N ALA A 228 -4.36 -2.18 -17.49
CA ALA A 228 -4.92 -1.29 -16.48
C ALA A 228 -4.78 0.19 -16.91
N PHE A 229 -3.61 0.60 -17.42
CA PHE A 229 -3.38 1.94 -17.92
C PHE A 229 -4.32 2.31 -19.07
N LEU A 230 -4.42 1.47 -20.10
CA LEU A 230 -5.31 1.68 -21.24
C LEU A 230 -6.78 1.73 -20.82
N ASN A 231 -7.20 0.86 -19.90
CA ASN A 231 -8.54 0.89 -19.35
C ASN A 231 -8.80 2.20 -18.60
N GLU A 232 -7.86 2.65 -17.77
CA GLU A 232 -8.00 3.91 -17.05
C GLU A 232 -8.02 5.15 -17.99
N LEU A 233 -7.32 5.12 -19.12
CA LEU A 233 -7.46 6.15 -20.16
C LEU A 233 -8.87 6.16 -20.76
N LYS A 234 -9.41 4.97 -21.08
CA LYS A 234 -10.70 4.80 -21.73
C LYS A 234 -11.88 5.26 -20.85
N ILE A 235 -11.87 4.87 -19.57
CA ILE A 235 -12.99 5.17 -18.66
C ILE A 235 -12.99 6.61 -18.14
N GLY A 236 -11.90 7.35 -18.30
CA GLY A 236 -11.79 8.72 -17.79
C GLY A 236 -12.03 8.81 -16.28
N LYS A 237 -13.00 9.65 -15.86
CA LYS A 237 -13.42 9.79 -14.44
C LYS A 237 -14.69 8.99 -14.09
N ASN A 238 -15.21 8.23 -15.02
CA ASN A 238 -16.48 7.47 -14.87
C ASN A 238 -16.18 6.05 -14.35
N PHE A 239 -15.84 5.89 -13.08
CA PHE A 239 -15.63 4.61 -12.42
C PHE A 239 -16.32 4.52 -11.06
#